data_48982e39b9fb67b9a5fa88b0e74873cf
#
_entry.id   48982e39b9fb67b9a5fa88b0e74873cf
#
_cell.length_a   1.000
_cell.length_b   1.000
_cell.length_c   1.000
_cell.angle_alpha   90.00
_cell.angle_beta   90.00
_cell.angle_gamma   90.00
#
_symmetry.space_group_name_H-M   'P 1'
#
loop_
_entity.id
_entity.type
_entity.pdbx_description
1 polymer ?
#
loop_
_entity_poly.entity_id
_entity_poly.type
_entity_poly.pdbx_seq_one_letter_code
_entity_poly.pdbx_strand_id
1 'polypeptide(L)'
;MAQMVSFFQTTVKPMSEGDSTRIVSRVVRAAVVAFCILLPVQGYVQPSPSVPQPPVVQIEEYHTQVPKTVIELQQFRNTTSIPIRNALGDQGSATLINLNPRINTWFVLRLQWGQNGVVDTYHLENPEPTRQAILLDPGYPQGLVIVSGEERYRCELWSEPSHPNLFEAVAFHSTYAPLCDDRLFLRNKTQGHKTTVEWVTDFLRRHVAYGEKITVFVREHFFKDAYLSISELISGQKLGAGTRPRPPGAPARPLTNPRYDNTFLNPADLGISLENGVTDKILVGRWYRAKDLPGIYVSVIQPNLVSEEVIESQRNQVNPLDTVESTALVYIVAFDLDRFDLGFEMGTEHPGVGWSDRVPEQVRDSSLPGPDGIDTVEPLLMTGMVSPAYLDRIAATFVGGFKRYHGAFRYSDLAFKNHGSHYGFIEDGVVLSKLQPGLATVVVFDDGTVELKTWTEKDNADLWRIRHARQNGVPIIEYDATTGTSKTGALVPRWGQGNWSGSADERFRTVRAGLGFQEHEGQRFLIYAYFSAATPSAMARIFQAYCCKYAMLLDINALEHTYLAVYRLHDPEFSVEHLIKGMDVLDKSIGGKVAPRFIGYSDNRDFFYLLRKENR
;
A
#
# COMPACT_ATOMS: atom_id res chain seq x y z
N MET A 1 -12.26 -9.23 -19.52
CA MET A 1 -12.67 -8.53 -18.28
C MET A 1 -13.73 -9.32 -17.52
N ALA A 2 -14.91 -9.57 -18.05
CA ALA A 2 -15.95 -10.37 -17.38
C ALA A 2 -15.50 -11.76 -16.89
N GLN A 3 -14.59 -12.44 -17.59
CA GLN A 3 -14.07 -13.75 -17.21
C GLN A 3 -13.11 -13.73 -16.02
N MET A 4 -12.38 -12.64 -15.79
CA MET A 4 -11.45 -12.53 -14.67
C MET A 4 -12.16 -12.16 -13.37
N VAL A 5 -13.18 -11.33 -13.43
CA VAL A 5 -14.08 -11.03 -12.30
C VAL A 5 -14.91 -12.28 -11.93
N SER A 6 -15.37 -13.04 -12.94
CA SER A 6 -16.05 -14.34 -12.73
C SER A 6 -15.16 -15.40 -12.06
N PHE A 7 -13.84 -15.30 -12.25
CA PHE A 7 -12.88 -16.22 -11.63
C PHE A 7 -12.81 -16.07 -10.10
N PHE A 8 -13.00 -14.86 -9.60
CA PHE A 8 -12.99 -14.57 -8.16
C PHE A 8 -14.38 -14.51 -7.51
N GLN A 9 -15.44 -14.46 -8.32
CA GLN A 9 -16.80 -14.22 -7.81
C GLN A 9 -17.75 -15.42 -7.93
N THR A 10 -17.43 -16.48 -8.66
CA THR A 10 -18.36 -17.62 -8.82
C THR A 10 -18.02 -18.80 -7.94
N THR A 11 -18.66 -18.83 -6.79
CA THR A 11 -19.05 -20.10 -6.17
C THR A 11 -20.58 -20.22 -6.26
N VAL A 12 -21.03 -21.29 -6.96
CA VAL A 12 -22.40 -21.83 -7.02
C VAL A 12 -23.34 -21.26 -8.09
N LYS A 13 -23.43 -21.96 -9.22
CA LYS A 13 -24.71 -22.53 -9.72
C LYS A 13 -24.46 -23.57 -10.81
N PRO A 14 -25.38 -24.59 -10.95
CA PRO A 14 -25.11 -25.76 -11.78
C PRO A 14 -25.47 -25.58 -13.27
N MET A 15 -24.83 -26.44 -14.05
CA MET A 15 -24.88 -26.58 -15.50
C MET A 15 -26.26 -26.75 -16.10
N SER A 16 -26.49 -26.23 -17.32
CA SER A 16 -27.19 -26.92 -18.37
C SER A 16 -26.61 -26.55 -19.73
N GLU A 17 -26.51 -27.59 -20.57
CA GLU A 17 -25.88 -27.66 -21.89
C GLU A 17 -26.61 -26.86 -22.97
N GLY A 18 -25.88 -26.53 -24.03
CA GLY A 18 -26.49 -26.33 -25.34
C GLY A 18 -25.74 -25.44 -26.32
N ASP A 19 -24.89 -26.06 -27.12
CA ASP A 19 -24.64 -25.90 -28.56
C ASP A 19 -24.24 -24.56 -29.20
N SER A 20 -23.02 -24.55 -29.63
CA SER A 20 -22.43 -24.49 -31.01
C SER A 20 -23.05 -23.56 -32.08
N THR A 21 -22.27 -22.76 -32.74
CA THR A 21 -21.74 -22.78 -34.10
C THR A 21 -21.34 -21.40 -34.62
N ARG A 22 -20.06 -21.30 -35.01
CA ARG A 22 -19.50 -20.92 -36.35
C ARG A 22 -20.14 -19.70 -37.07
N ILE A 23 -19.44 -18.82 -37.71
CA ILE A 23 -18.44 -18.84 -38.80
C ILE A 23 -18.11 -17.40 -39.23
N VAL A 24 -16.81 -17.07 -39.38
CA VAL A 24 -16.12 -16.56 -40.59
C VAL A 24 -16.67 -15.25 -41.25
N SER A 25 -15.98 -14.19 -41.50
CA SER A 25 -14.89 -14.05 -42.47
C SER A 25 -14.58 -12.59 -42.82
N ARG A 26 -13.28 -12.29 -42.93
CA ARG A 26 -12.56 -11.61 -44.00
C ARG A 26 -12.93 -10.16 -44.47
N VAL A 27 -11.97 -9.29 -44.19
CA VAL A 27 -11.12 -8.55 -45.16
C VAL A 27 -11.80 -7.72 -46.22
N VAL A 28 -11.59 -6.41 -46.22
CA VAL A 28 -11.18 -5.65 -47.42
C VAL A 28 -10.34 -4.43 -47.02
N ARG A 29 -9.15 -4.36 -47.62
CA ARG A 29 -8.26 -3.19 -47.71
C ARG A 29 -8.82 -2.18 -48.68
N ALA A 30 -8.64 -0.91 -48.41
CA ALA A 30 -8.28 0.06 -49.46
C ALA A 30 -7.62 1.29 -48.84
N ALA A 31 -6.44 1.56 -49.30
CA ALA A 31 -5.69 2.79 -49.10
C ALA A 31 -6.23 3.92 -49.98
N VAL A 32 -6.29 5.12 -49.44
CA VAL A 32 -6.19 6.36 -50.24
C VAL A 32 -5.22 7.30 -49.56
N VAL A 33 -4.16 7.56 -50.26
CA VAL A 33 -3.14 8.58 -50.02
C VAL A 33 -3.73 9.91 -50.51
N ALA A 34 -3.63 10.99 -49.74
CA ALA A 34 -2.99 12.24 -50.17
C ALA A 34 -3.41 13.47 -49.35
N PHE A 35 -2.43 14.16 -49.04
CA PHE A 35 -2.16 15.59 -49.05
C PHE A 35 -2.14 16.33 -47.73
N CYS A 36 -0.92 16.69 -47.38
CA CYS A 36 -0.51 17.65 -46.37
C CYS A 36 -1.12 19.03 -46.60
N ILE A 37 -1.72 19.58 -45.55
CA ILE A 37 -1.66 21.02 -45.33
C ILE A 37 -1.25 21.20 -43.87
N LEU A 38 -0.02 21.66 -43.69
CA LEU A 38 0.52 22.13 -42.41
C LEU A 38 -0.18 23.45 -42.03
N LEU A 39 -1.13 23.37 -41.14
CA LEU A 39 -1.54 24.52 -40.32
C LEU A 39 -1.14 24.20 -38.87
N PRO A 40 -0.53 25.16 -38.17
CA PRO A 40 -0.22 24.94 -36.76
C PRO A 40 -1.54 24.90 -36.00
N VAL A 41 -1.94 23.71 -35.57
CA VAL A 41 -2.97 23.57 -34.54
C VAL A 41 -2.35 24.09 -33.26
N GLN A 42 -2.61 25.35 -32.94
CA GLN A 42 -2.48 25.84 -31.59
C GLN A 42 -3.41 24.97 -30.72
N GLY A 43 -2.83 24.04 -30.05
CA GLY A 43 -3.53 23.25 -29.03
C GLY A 43 -4.09 24.22 -27.99
N TYR A 44 -5.40 24.41 -28.03
CA TYR A 44 -6.14 24.98 -26.91
C TYR A 44 -5.97 23.95 -25.78
N VAL A 45 -5.02 24.19 -24.88
CA VAL A 45 -5.01 23.56 -23.55
C VAL A 45 -6.25 24.14 -22.87
N GLN A 46 -7.32 23.36 -22.84
CA GLN A 46 -8.43 23.68 -21.93
C GLN A 46 -7.84 23.73 -20.53
N PRO A 47 -8.03 24.83 -19.80
CA PRO A 47 -7.65 24.86 -18.38
C PRO A 47 -8.41 23.72 -17.71
N SER A 48 -7.67 22.83 -17.02
CA SER A 48 -8.27 21.82 -16.15
C SER A 48 -9.34 22.52 -15.30
N PRO A 49 -10.55 21.96 -15.17
CA PRO A 49 -11.57 22.57 -14.36
C PRO A 49 -10.96 22.85 -13.00
N SER A 50 -10.96 24.10 -12.56
CA SER A 50 -10.45 24.51 -11.27
C SER A 50 -11.23 23.71 -10.22
N VAL A 51 -10.54 22.78 -9.53
CA VAL A 51 -11.14 22.05 -8.41
C VAL A 51 -11.62 23.10 -7.42
N PRO A 52 -12.90 23.14 -7.05
CA PRO A 52 -13.39 24.10 -6.10
C PRO A 52 -12.56 24.01 -4.81
N GLN A 53 -12.01 25.12 -4.36
CA GLN A 53 -11.36 25.13 -3.05
C GLN A 53 -12.41 24.83 -1.98
N PRO A 54 -12.08 24.00 -0.99
CA PRO A 54 -13.01 23.71 0.10
C PRO A 54 -13.39 25.00 0.82
N PRO A 55 -14.59 25.06 1.39
CA PRO A 55 -14.99 26.19 2.22
C PRO A 55 -13.97 26.41 3.35
N VAL A 56 -13.62 27.65 3.62
CA VAL A 56 -12.67 28.03 4.68
C VAL A 56 -13.03 27.37 6.03
N VAL A 57 -14.31 27.24 6.32
CA VAL A 57 -14.82 26.58 7.53
C VAL A 57 -14.37 25.12 7.66
N GLN A 58 -14.38 24.35 6.57
CA GLN A 58 -13.92 22.94 6.61
C GLN A 58 -12.42 22.81 6.87
N ILE A 59 -11.63 23.75 6.37
CA ILE A 59 -10.19 23.80 6.64
C ILE A 59 -9.92 24.18 8.10
N GLU A 60 -10.66 25.15 8.63
CA GLU A 60 -10.57 25.56 10.04
C GLU A 60 -10.98 24.42 10.99
N GLU A 61 -12.08 23.72 10.69
CA GLU A 61 -12.50 22.53 11.45
C GLU A 61 -11.43 21.46 11.50
N TYR A 62 -10.76 21.18 10.38
CA TYR A 62 -9.68 20.20 10.34
C TYR A 62 -8.51 20.57 11.26
N HIS A 63 -8.14 21.85 11.31
CA HIS A 63 -6.98 22.31 12.07
C HIS A 63 -7.26 22.64 13.53
N THR A 64 -8.47 23.08 13.87
CA THR A 64 -8.80 23.66 15.19
C THR A 64 -9.79 22.86 16.01
N GLN A 65 -10.68 22.10 15.38
CA GLN A 65 -11.68 21.30 16.09
C GLN A 65 -11.27 19.82 16.16
N VAL A 66 -11.69 19.18 17.25
CA VAL A 66 -11.60 17.72 17.36
C VAL A 66 -12.76 17.13 16.56
N PRO A 67 -12.50 16.47 15.43
CA PRO A 67 -13.56 15.86 14.64
C PRO A 67 -14.20 14.72 15.43
N LYS A 68 -15.52 14.57 15.30
CA LYS A 68 -16.26 13.46 15.92
C LYS A 68 -16.34 12.24 15.05
N THR A 69 -16.27 12.43 13.72
CA THR A 69 -16.39 11.37 12.73
C THR A 69 -15.27 11.43 11.70
N VAL A 70 -15.04 10.32 11.01
CA VAL A 70 -14.09 10.27 9.89
C VAL A 70 -14.48 11.20 8.74
N ILE A 71 -15.77 11.49 8.57
CA ILE A 71 -16.25 12.43 7.53
C ILE A 71 -15.79 13.86 7.84
N GLU A 72 -15.77 14.26 9.11
CA GLU A 72 -15.29 15.58 9.53
C GLU A 72 -13.77 15.75 9.35
N LEU A 73 -13.02 14.65 9.30
CA LEU A 73 -11.61 14.69 8.92
C LEU A 73 -11.39 15.10 7.44
N GLN A 74 -12.42 15.00 6.59
CA GLN A 74 -12.32 15.27 5.16
C GLN A 74 -12.52 16.76 4.87
N GLN A 75 -11.47 17.56 4.95
CA GLN A 75 -11.52 19.00 4.74
C GLN A 75 -11.90 19.43 3.30
N PHE A 76 -11.77 18.52 2.33
CA PHE A 76 -12.05 18.80 0.91
C PHE A 76 -13.38 18.21 0.42
N ARG A 77 -14.16 17.57 1.30
CA ARG A 77 -15.42 16.92 0.94
C ARG A 77 -16.40 17.88 0.26
N ASN A 78 -17.14 17.36 -0.71
CA ASN A 78 -18.26 18.04 -1.33
C ASN A 78 -19.54 17.25 -1.11
N THR A 79 -20.63 17.93 -0.75
CA THR A 79 -21.91 17.31 -0.41
C THR A 79 -23.00 17.85 -1.30
N THR A 80 -23.76 16.94 -1.93
CA THR A 80 -24.95 17.28 -2.74
C THR A 80 -26.13 16.50 -2.19
N SER A 81 -27.29 17.13 -2.04
CA SER A 81 -28.52 16.48 -1.61
C SER A 81 -29.66 16.80 -2.57
N ILE A 82 -30.48 15.81 -2.87
CA ILE A 82 -31.69 15.95 -3.68
C ILE A 82 -32.87 15.25 -3.02
N PRO A 83 -34.12 15.73 -3.21
CA PRO A 83 -35.29 14.95 -2.88
C PRO A 83 -35.43 13.76 -3.81
N ILE A 84 -35.84 12.63 -3.27
CA ILE A 84 -36.05 11.39 -4.01
C ILE A 84 -37.44 10.82 -3.75
N ARG A 85 -37.89 9.91 -4.62
CA ARG A 85 -39.13 9.19 -4.47
C ARG A 85 -38.89 7.74 -4.92
N ASN A 86 -39.36 6.76 -4.14
CA ASN A 86 -39.33 5.36 -4.55
C ASN A 86 -40.54 4.98 -5.44
N ALA A 87 -40.56 3.75 -5.95
CA ALA A 87 -41.65 3.23 -6.79
C ALA A 87 -42.99 3.19 -6.06
N LEU A 88 -43.00 3.10 -4.74
CA LEU A 88 -44.23 3.11 -3.89
C LEU A 88 -44.78 4.53 -3.67
N GLY A 89 -44.03 5.56 -4.09
CA GLY A 89 -44.40 6.94 -3.93
C GLY A 89 -43.91 7.58 -2.63
N ASP A 90 -43.17 6.86 -1.79
CA ASP A 90 -42.61 7.41 -0.56
C ASP A 90 -41.57 8.49 -0.89
N GLN A 91 -41.63 9.58 -0.17
CA GLN A 91 -40.68 10.67 -0.32
C GLN A 91 -39.50 10.50 0.62
N GLY A 92 -38.32 10.89 0.13
CA GLY A 92 -37.09 10.84 0.90
C GLY A 92 -36.04 11.83 0.40
N SER A 93 -34.85 11.68 0.87
CA SER A 93 -33.68 12.42 0.38
C SER A 93 -32.49 11.51 0.12
N ALA A 94 -31.76 11.79 -0.94
CA ALA A 94 -30.45 11.20 -1.19
C ALA A 94 -29.37 12.27 -1.00
N THR A 95 -28.32 11.93 -0.28
CA THR A 95 -27.15 12.78 -0.08
C THR A 95 -25.91 12.04 -0.55
N LEU A 96 -25.19 12.61 -1.49
CA LEU A 96 -23.91 12.10 -1.99
C LEU A 96 -22.77 12.99 -1.47
N ILE A 97 -21.84 12.40 -0.77
CA ILE A 97 -20.63 13.05 -0.25
C ILE A 97 -19.45 12.52 -1.05
N ASN A 98 -18.86 13.33 -1.91
CA ASN A 98 -17.54 13.06 -2.49
C ASN A 98 -16.48 13.44 -1.46
N LEU A 99 -15.74 12.46 -0.95
CA LEU A 99 -14.82 12.66 0.18
C LEU A 99 -13.60 13.51 -0.20
N ASN A 100 -13.18 13.44 -1.46
CA ASN A 100 -12.14 14.29 -2.03
C ASN A 100 -12.39 14.47 -3.55
N PRO A 101 -13.00 15.57 -3.99
CA PRO A 101 -13.33 15.78 -5.42
C PRO A 101 -12.12 15.81 -6.36
N ARG A 102 -10.94 16.12 -5.86
CA ARG A 102 -9.71 16.09 -6.67
C ARG A 102 -9.28 14.67 -7.02
N ILE A 103 -9.36 13.76 -6.05
CA ILE A 103 -9.03 12.33 -6.23
C ILE A 103 -10.21 11.57 -6.81
N ASN A 104 -11.44 11.92 -6.38
CA ASN A 104 -12.71 11.46 -6.94
C ASN A 104 -12.95 9.93 -6.90
N THR A 105 -12.34 9.23 -5.92
CA THR A 105 -12.44 7.78 -5.82
C THR A 105 -13.55 7.36 -4.87
N TRP A 106 -13.61 7.92 -3.64
CA TRP A 106 -14.53 7.44 -2.61
C TRP A 106 -15.67 8.40 -2.35
N PHE A 107 -16.87 7.80 -2.23
CA PHE A 107 -18.12 8.51 -1.97
C PHE A 107 -18.89 7.85 -0.83
N VAL A 108 -19.63 8.67 -0.10
CA VAL A 108 -20.65 8.19 0.84
C VAL A 108 -22.02 8.58 0.30
N LEU A 109 -22.87 7.61 0.06
CA LEU A 109 -24.27 7.80 -0.30
C LEU A 109 -25.13 7.55 0.93
N ARG A 110 -25.99 8.53 1.29
CA ARG A 110 -26.99 8.42 2.35
C ARG A 110 -28.37 8.49 1.75
N LEU A 111 -29.23 7.54 2.10
CA LEU A 111 -30.63 7.51 1.72
C LEU A 111 -31.49 7.61 2.99
N GLN A 112 -32.44 8.54 3.02
CA GLN A 112 -33.38 8.70 4.11
C GLN A 112 -34.80 8.71 3.57
N TRP A 113 -35.63 7.79 4.00
CA TRP A 113 -37.04 7.68 3.62
C TRP A 113 -37.92 8.25 4.71
N GLY A 114 -38.78 9.22 4.33
CA GLY A 114 -39.60 9.98 5.30
C GLY A 114 -38.79 10.98 6.13
N GLN A 115 -39.48 11.85 6.85
CA GLN A 115 -38.81 12.95 7.60
C GLN A 115 -38.03 12.46 8.83
N ASN A 116 -38.42 11.32 9.43
CA ASN A 116 -37.78 10.75 10.62
C ASN A 116 -37.33 9.31 10.39
N GLY A 117 -37.15 8.91 9.13
CA GLY A 117 -36.74 7.56 8.76
C GLY A 117 -35.28 7.26 9.09
N VAL A 118 -34.96 5.96 9.13
CA VAL A 118 -33.60 5.50 9.27
C VAL A 118 -32.79 5.97 8.06
N VAL A 119 -31.54 6.38 8.30
CA VAL A 119 -30.60 6.74 7.25
C VAL A 119 -29.76 5.53 6.89
N ASP A 120 -29.96 4.99 5.69
CA ASP A 120 -29.09 3.97 5.13
C ASP A 120 -27.85 4.64 4.54
N THR A 121 -26.67 4.08 4.81
CA THR A 121 -25.41 4.69 4.39
C THR A 121 -24.57 3.65 3.66
N TYR A 122 -24.03 4.04 2.50
CA TYR A 122 -23.29 3.19 1.60
C TYR A 122 -21.94 3.82 1.26
N HIS A 123 -20.87 3.00 1.27
CA HIS A 123 -19.53 3.41 0.83
C HIS A 123 -19.34 2.97 -0.62
N LEU A 124 -19.23 3.94 -1.52
CA LEU A 124 -19.10 3.71 -2.95
C LEU A 124 -17.69 4.04 -3.43
N GLU A 125 -17.20 3.27 -4.40
CA GLU A 125 -15.90 3.46 -5.03
C GLU A 125 -16.05 3.66 -6.54
N ASN A 126 -15.46 4.75 -7.05
CA ASN A 126 -15.34 5.06 -8.46
C ASN A 126 -14.09 4.37 -9.04
N PRO A 127 -14.23 3.37 -9.91
CA PRO A 127 -13.09 2.63 -10.49
C PRO A 127 -12.27 3.45 -11.50
N GLU A 128 -12.86 4.52 -12.08
CA GLU A 128 -12.22 5.36 -13.09
C GLU A 128 -12.22 6.85 -12.69
N PRO A 129 -11.59 7.22 -11.56
CA PRO A 129 -11.73 8.54 -10.96
C PRO A 129 -11.24 9.70 -11.84
N THR A 130 -10.34 9.43 -12.79
CA THR A 130 -9.80 10.44 -13.74
C THR A 130 -10.64 10.58 -14.99
N ARG A 131 -11.54 9.62 -15.29
CA ARG A 131 -12.32 9.55 -16.52
C ARG A 131 -13.80 9.80 -16.31
N GLN A 132 -14.31 9.54 -15.10
CA GLN A 132 -15.74 9.66 -14.82
C GLN A 132 -16.04 10.45 -13.55
N ALA A 133 -17.18 11.13 -13.55
CA ALA A 133 -17.75 11.81 -12.39
C ALA A 133 -19.05 11.13 -11.98
N ILE A 134 -19.27 11.03 -10.66
CA ILE A 134 -20.48 10.45 -10.05
C ILE A 134 -21.32 11.59 -9.46
N LEU A 135 -22.56 11.72 -9.90
CA LEU A 135 -23.42 12.86 -9.57
C LEU A 135 -24.80 12.42 -9.09
N LEU A 136 -25.38 13.22 -8.20
CA LEU A 136 -26.83 13.28 -8.00
C LEU A 136 -27.43 14.33 -8.94
N ASP A 137 -28.44 13.95 -9.73
CA ASP A 137 -29.12 14.83 -10.69
C ASP A 137 -30.61 14.93 -10.32
N PRO A 138 -31.13 16.13 -9.98
CA PRO A 138 -32.56 16.31 -9.72
C PRO A 138 -33.48 15.88 -10.87
N GLY A 139 -32.97 15.87 -12.11
CA GLY A 139 -33.67 15.36 -13.28
C GLY A 139 -33.70 13.82 -13.37
N TYR A 140 -32.98 13.13 -12.48
CA TYR A 140 -32.96 11.67 -12.37
C TYR A 140 -32.97 11.22 -10.90
N PRO A 141 -34.11 11.30 -10.20
CA PRO A 141 -34.18 11.06 -8.75
C PRO A 141 -34.20 9.57 -8.36
N GLN A 142 -34.03 8.62 -9.29
CA GLN A 142 -34.05 7.17 -9.06
C GLN A 142 -32.68 6.57 -8.78
N GLY A 143 -31.60 7.35 -8.98
CA GLY A 143 -30.25 6.82 -8.84
C GLY A 143 -29.17 7.86 -9.03
N LEU A 144 -28.01 7.41 -9.50
CA LEU A 144 -26.87 8.26 -9.80
C LEU A 144 -26.73 8.48 -11.31
N VAL A 145 -26.09 9.58 -11.66
CA VAL A 145 -25.66 9.85 -13.03
C VAL A 145 -24.13 9.76 -13.09
N ILE A 146 -23.63 8.87 -13.93
CA ILE A 146 -22.20 8.70 -14.19
C ILE A 146 -21.88 9.40 -15.51
N VAL A 147 -20.94 10.33 -15.48
CA VAL A 147 -20.53 11.12 -16.65
C VAL A 147 -19.11 10.74 -17.02
N SER A 148 -18.90 10.27 -18.27
CA SER A 148 -17.59 9.95 -18.82
C SER A 148 -17.44 10.66 -20.17
N GLY A 149 -16.64 11.73 -20.21
CA GLY A 149 -16.56 12.60 -21.37
C GLY A 149 -17.93 13.24 -21.71
N GLU A 150 -18.46 12.95 -22.91
CA GLU A 150 -19.79 13.41 -23.35
C GLU A 150 -20.92 12.44 -23.00
N GLU A 151 -20.59 11.21 -22.58
CA GLU A 151 -21.57 10.19 -22.24
C GLU A 151 -22.13 10.39 -20.83
N ARG A 152 -23.44 10.23 -20.70
CA ARG A 152 -24.17 10.27 -19.43
C ARG A 152 -24.90 8.96 -19.25
N TYR A 153 -24.42 8.15 -18.30
CA TYR A 153 -25.04 6.90 -17.91
C TYR A 153 -25.94 7.12 -16.69
N ARG A 154 -27.20 6.69 -16.78
CA ARG A 154 -28.18 6.74 -15.69
C ARG A 154 -28.18 5.41 -14.94
N CYS A 155 -27.76 5.40 -13.71
CA CYS A 155 -27.65 4.23 -12.86
C CYS A 155 -28.78 4.23 -11.83
N GLU A 156 -29.79 3.41 -12.05
CA GLU A 156 -30.90 3.21 -11.13
C GLU A 156 -30.46 2.38 -9.92
N LEU A 157 -30.67 2.90 -8.71
CA LEU A 157 -30.13 2.28 -7.50
C LEU A 157 -31.19 2.00 -6.42
N TRP A 158 -32.33 2.71 -6.42
CA TRP A 158 -33.30 2.62 -5.33
C TRP A 158 -34.77 2.71 -5.74
N SER A 159 -35.12 2.69 -7.01
CA SER A 159 -36.51 2.90 -7.43
C SER A 159 -37.35 1.63 -7.61
N GLU A 160 -36.75 0.50 -7.96
CA GLU A 160 -37.49 -0.74 -8.16
C GLU A 160 -36.86 -1.95 -7.44
N PRO A 161 -37.70 -2.86 -6.86
CA PRO A 161 -37.21 -4.10 -6.24
C PRO A 161 -36.59 -5.11 -7.21
N SER A 162 -36.76 -4.91 -8.53
CA SER A 162 -36.44 -5.90 -9.57
C SER A 162 -35.10 -5.66 -10.27
N HIS A 163 -34.41 -4.55 -10.03
CA HIS A 163 -33.07 -4.30 -10.58
C HIS A 163 -31.98 -4.56 -9.53
N PRO A 164 -30.74 -4.95 -9.94
CA PRO A 164 -29.62 -5.05 -9.03
C PRO A 164 -29.38 -3.70 -8.38
N ASN A 165 -30.07 -3.50 -7.28
CA ASN A 165 -30.08 -2.26 -6.51
C ASN A 165 -29.07 -2.37 -5.36
N LEU A 166 -28.95 -1.30 -4.59
CA LEU A 166 -28.09 -1.25 -3.43
C LEU A 166 -28.37 -2.38 -2.41
N PHE A 167 -29.63 -2.83 -2.28
CA PHE A 167 -29.99 -3.90 -1.33
C PHE A 167 -29.43 -5.26 -1.75
N GLU A 168 -29.47 -5.57 -3.06
CA GLU A 168 -28.86 -6.79 -3.59
C GLU A 168 -27.33 -6.74 -3.51
N ALA A 169 -26.74 -5.59 -3.80
CA ALA A 169 -25.31 -5.39 -3.70
C ALA A 169 -24.80 -5.53 -2.25
N VAL A 170 -25.55 -5.06 -1.24
CA VAL A 170 -25.24 -5.30 0.19
C VAL A 170 -25.34 -6.77 0.55
N ALA A 171 -26.35 -7.48 0.00
CA ALA A 171 -26.52 -8.92 0.22
C ALA A 171 -25.49 -9.79 -0.51
N PHE A 172 -24.75 -9.21 -1.42
CA PHE A 172 -23.68 -9.87 -2.15
C PHE A 172 -22.49 -10.13 -1.21
N HIS A 173 -22.07 -11.39 -1.05
CA HIS A 173 -21.01 -11.77 -0.13
C HIS A 173 -19.58 -11.39 -0.62
N SER A 174 -19.48 -10.52 -1.61
CA SER A 174 -18.21 -10.01 -2.12
C SER A 174 -17.82 -8.71 -1.40
N THR A 175 -16.55 -8.55 -1.16
CA THR A 175 -15.95 -7.31 -0.61
C THR A 175 -16.26 -6.09 -1.49
N TYR A 176 -16.28 -6.29 -2.80
CA TYR A 176 -16.68 -5.32 -3.81
C TYR A 176 -17.88 -5.86 -4.58
N ALA A 177 -19.01 -5.19 -4.49
CA ALA A 177 -20.19 -5.51 -5.29
C ALA A 177 -20.29 -4.55 -6.48
N PRO A 178 -20.32 -5.08 -7.72
CA PRO A 178 -20.42 -4.22 -8.89
C PRO A 178 -21.81 -3.59 -8.98
N LEU A 179 -21.83 -2.30 -9.35
CA LEU A 179 -23.02 -1.52 -9.62
C LEU A 179 -22.87 -0.85 -10.98
N CYS A 180 -23.99 -0.56 -11.64
CA CYS A 180 -24.01 0.26 -12.86
C CYS A 180 -23.13 -0.32 -13.98
N ASP A 181 -23.17 -1.63 -14.23
CA ASP A 181 -22.35 -2.35 -15.21
C ASP A 181 -20.84 -2.12 -14.97
N ASP A 182 -20.39 -2.39 -13.75
CA ASP A 182 -19.00 -2.25 -13.29
C ASP A 182 -18.46 -0.80 -13.29
N ARG A 183 -19.32 0.22 -13.52
CA ARG A 183 -18.90 1.62 -13.49
C ARG A 183 -18.80 2.19 -12.06
N LEU A 184 -19.27 1.43 -11.08
CA LEU A 184 -19.26 1.79 -9.68
C LEU A 184 -19.14 0.51 -8.84
N PHE A 185 -18.45 0.56 -7.71
CA PHE A 185 -18.45 -0.53 -6.73
C PHE A 185 -19.05 -0.08 -5.41
N LEU A 186 -19.86 -0.96 -4.81
CA LEU A 186 -20.20 -0.87 -3.39
C LEU A 186 -19.13 -1.62 -2.59
N ARG A 187 -18.51 -0.95 -1.64
CA ARG A 187 -17.60 -1.58 -0.68
C ARG A 187 -18.44 -2.21 0.42
N ASN A 188 -18.34 -3.51 0.63
CA ASN A 188 -19.08 -4.25 1.64
C ASN A 188 -18.24 -4.54 2.88
N LYS A 189 -18.91 -4.66 4.03
CA LYS A 189 -18.26 -5.08 5.26
C LYS A 189 -17.71 -6.49 5.09
N THR A 190 -16.41 -6.64 5.32
CA THR A 190 -15.72 -7.92 5.19
C THR A 190 -14.86 -8.19 6.41
N GLN A 191 -14.58 -9.46 6.65
CA GLN A 191 -13.65 -9.88 7.69
C GLN A 191 -12.31 -10.22 7.06
N GLY A 192 -11.27 -9.48 7.41
CA GLY A 192 -9.92 -9.74 6.95
C GLY A 192 -9.37 -11.06 7.53
N HIS A 193 -8.57 -11.70 6.71
CA HIS A 193 -7.88 -12.91 7.15
C HIS A 193 -6.84 -12.59 8.23
N LYS A 194 -6.76 -13.47 9.23
CA LYS A 194 -5.70 -13.53 10.24
C LYS A 194 -5.06 -14.91 10.22
N THR A 195 -3.74 -14.95 10.34
CA THR A 195 -3.06 -16.23 10.59
C THR A 195 -3.40 -16.76 11.98
N THR A 196 -3.34 -18.09 12.16
CA THR A 196 -3.56 -18.70 13.47
C THR A 196 -2.59 -18.16 14.53
N VAL A 197 -1.34 -17.92 14.14
CA VAL A 197 -0.31 -17.37 15.03
C VAL A 197 -0.67 -15.95 15.48
N GLU A 198 -1.12 -15.12 14.56
CA GLU A 198 -1.56 -13.76 14.87
C GLU A 198 -2.79 -13.78 15.79
N TRP A 199 -3.77 -14.65 15.49
CA TRP A 199 -4.96 -14.80 16.32
C TRP A 199 -4.62 -15.22 17.75
N VAL A 200 -3.78 -16.24 17.93
CA VAL A 200 -3.32 -16.70 19.26
C VAL A 200 -2.57 -15.59 20.00
N THR A 201 -1.70 -14.88 19.29
CA THR A 201 -0.90 -13.79 19.86
C THR A 201 -1.79 -12.64 20.34
N ASP A 202 -2.77 -12.22 19.53
CA ASP A 202 -3.74 -11.20 19.89
C ASP A 202 -4.63 -11.63 21.06
N PHE A 203 -5.06 -12.90 21.07
CA PHE A 203 -5.85 -13.46 22.16
C PHE A 203 -5.06 -13.44 23.48
N LEU A 204 -3.80 -13.92 23.47
CA LEU A 204 -2.94 -13.91 24.64
C LEU A 204 -2.75 -12.50 25.20
N ARG A 205 -2.50 -11.52 24.32
CA ARG A 205 -2.30 -10.12 24.74
C ARG A 205 -3.53 -9.50 25.37
N ARG A 206 -4.72 -9.78 24.82
CA ARG A 206 -5.97 -9.14 25.27
C ARG A 206 -6.64 -9.81 26.46
N HIS A 207 -6.48 -11.13 26.61
CA HIS A 207 -7.31 -11.91 27.54
C HIS A 207 -6.52 -12.66 28.62
N VAL A 208 -5.19 -12.72 28.51
CA VAL A 208 -4.36 -13.46 29.48
C VAL A 208 -3.53 -12.48 30.31
N ALA A 209 -3.65 -12.58 31.63
CA ALA A 209 -2.80 -11.83 32.55
C ALA A 209 -1.32 -12.09 32.23
N TYR A 210 -0.54 -11.01 32.05
CA TYR A 210 0.85 -11.08 31.58
C TYR A 210 1.04 -11.61 30.14
N GLY A 211 0.00 -11.70 29.32
CA GLY A 211 0.04 -12.22 27.95
C GLY A 211 1.07 -11.52 27.07
N GLU A 212 1.25 -10.21 27.22
CA GLU A 212 2.32 -9.46 26.54
C GLU A 212 3.72 -9.97 26.94
N LYS A 213 3.98 -10.22 28.23
CA LYS A 213 5.27 -10.76 28.70
C LYS A 213 5.50 -12.17 28.15
N ILE A 214 4.46 -13.00 28.11
CA ILE A 214 4.52 -14.35 27.53
C ILE A 214 4.83 -14.26 26.04
N THR A 215 4.15 -13.39 25.31
CA THR A 215 4.38 -13.20 23.89
C THR A 215 5.80 -12.72 23.60
N VAL A 216 6.31 -11.76 24.37
CA VAL A 216 7.69 -11.27 24.28
C VAL A 216 8.69 -12.40 24.57
N PHE A 217 8.48 -13.16 25.64
CA PHE A 217 9.35 -14.29 26.00
C PHE A 217 9.40 -15.36 24.89
N VAL A 218 8.24 -15.78 24.37
CA VAL A 218 8.16 -16.76 23.29
C VAL A 218 8.86 -16.23 22.03
N ARG A 219 8.63 -14.98 21.65
CA ARG A 219 9.29 -14.34 20.53
C ARG A 219 10.81 -14.33 20.66
N GLU A 220 11.33 -13.92 21.81
CA GLU A 220 12.76 -13.75 22.04
C GLU A 220 13.52 -15.08 22.14
N HIS A 221 12.86 -16.15 22.62
CA HIS A 221 13.51 -17.44 22.85
C HIS A 221 13.27 -18.45 21.72
N PHE A 222 12.12 -18.40 21.04
CA PHE A 222 11.74 -19.42 20.06
C PHE A 222 11.68 -18.89 18.62
N PHE A 223 11.47 -17.58 18.42
CA PHE A 223 11.28 -17.00 17.09
C PHE A 223 12.36 -15.98 16.68
N LYS A 224 13.32 -15.68 17.54
CA LYS A 224 14.33 -14.65 17.28
C LYS A 224 15.06 -14.86 15.94
N ASP A 225 15.44 -16.09 15.65
CA ASP A 225 16.18 -16.47 14.44
C ASP A 225 15.40 -17.48 13.57
N ALA A 226 14.08 -17.58 13.74
CA ALA A 226 13.23 -18.56 13.02
C ALA A 226 13.25 -18.40 11.50
N TYR A 227 13.55 -17.20 11.02
CA TYR A 227 13.60 -16.87 9.59
C TYR A 227 15.01 -16.51 9.12
N LEU A 228 16.02 -16.83 9.93
CA LEU A 228 17.42 -16.58 9.59
C LEU A 228 17.80 -17.36 8.36
N SER A 229 18.20 -16.66 7.31
CA SER A 229 18.80 -17.20 6.10
C SER A 229 20.25 -16.75 6.05
N ILE A 230 21.16 -17.69 5.89
CA ILE A 230 22.60 -17.46 5.77
C ILE A 230 23.14 -18.13 4.52
N SER A 231 24.23 -17.63 4.01
CA SER A 231 24.96 -18.26 2.90
C SER A 231 26.45 -18.16 3.16
N GLU A 232 27.15 -19.23 2.87
CA GLU A 232 28.60 -19.18 2.78
C GLU A 232 29.03 -18.36 1.55
N LEU A 233 30.17 -17.68 1.67
CA LEU A 233 30.76 -16.93 0.58
C LEU A 233 31.47 -17.90 -0.35
N ILE A 234 31.00 -17.99 -1.59
CA ILE A 234 31.58 -18.84 -2.62
C ILE A 234 32.52 -17.97 -3.47
N SER A 235 33.82 -18.16 -3.28
CA SER A 235 34.82 -17.48 -4.11
C SER A 235 34.71 -17.95 -5.55
N GLY A 236 34.44 -17.05 -6.47
CA GLY A 236 34.37 -17.34 -7.90
C GLY A 236 35.79 -17.61 -8.42
N GLN A 237 35.97 -18.66 -9.25
CA GLN A 237 37.08 -18.67 -10.21
C GLN A 237 37.02 -17.37 -10.99
N LYS A 238 38.20 -16.78 -11.32
CA LYS A 238 38.30 -15.56 -12.15
C LYS A 238 37.31 -15.67 -13.31
N LEU A 239 36.11 -15.11 -13.14
CA LEU A 239 35.25 -14.83 -14.28
C LEU A 239 36.10 -13.93 -15.18
N GLY A 240 36.42 -14.42 -16.37
CA GLY A 240 37.17 -13.66 -17.35
C GLY A 240 36.59 -12.24 -17.45
N ALA A 241 37.40 -11.27 -17.77
CA ALA A 241 37.14 -9.81 -17.72
C ALA A 241 35.89 -9.27 -18.46
N GLY A 242 34.92 -10.10 -18.70
CA GLY A 242 33.55 -9.81 -19.11
C GLY A 242 32.63 -9.80 -17.90
N THR A 243 32.80 -8.83 -16.99
CA THR A 243 31.74 -8.49 -16.03
C THR A 243 30.44 -8.35 -16.79
N ARG A 244 29.46 -9.25 -16.54
CA ARG A 244 28.13 -9.06 -17.13
C ARG A 244 27.67 -7.64 -16.78
N PRO A 245 27.37 -6.80 -17.78
CA PRO A 245 27.01 -5.43 -17.52
C PRO A 245 25.81 -5.40 -16.60
N ARG A 246 25.72 -4.37 -15.78
CA ARG A 246 24.51 -4.03 -15.02
C ARG A 246 23.33 -4.09 -16.00
N PRO A 247 22.19 -4.70 -15.63
CA PRO A 247 21.02 -4.66 -16.50
C PRO A 247 20.70 -3.21 -16.88
N PRO A 248 20.40 -2.91 -18.14
CA PRO A 248 20.02 -1.55 -18.54
C PRO A 248 18.82 -1.06 -17.69
N GLY A 249 18.89 0.21 -17.23
CA GLY A 249 17.85 0.79 -16.41
C GLY A 249 17.75 0.22 -14.99
N ALA A 250 18.73 -0.51 -14.49
CA ALA A 250 18.76 -0.99 -13.11
C ALA A 250 19.15 0.12 -12.13
N PRO A 251 18.81 0.01 -10.83
CA PRO A 251 19.21 0.96 -9.78
C PRO A 251 20.74 1.08 -9.64
N ALA A 252 21.22 2.09 -8.92
CA ALA A 252 22.64 2.23 -8.62
C ALA A 252 23.20 0.94 -8.00
N ARG A 253 24.42 0.59 -8.38
CA ARG A 253 25.11 -0.53 -7.74
C ARG A 253 25.35 -0.20 -6.26
N PRO A 254 25.08 -1.13 -5.35
CA PRO A 254 25.37 -0.91 -3.94
C PRO A 254 26.88 -0.78 -3.70
N LEU A 255 27.22 0.00 -2.69
CA LEU A 255 28.59 0.20 -2.22
C LEU A 255 29.04 -1.04 -1.44
N THR A 256 29.64 -1.98 -2.14
CA THR A 256 30.20 -3.24 -1.60
C THR A 256 31.72 -3.15 -1.44
N ASN A 257 32.28 -3.90 -0.49
CA ASN A 257 33.71 -4.00 -0.35
C ASN A 257 34.31 -4.71 -1.59
N PRO A 258 35.27 -4.10 -2.30
CA PRO A 258 35.84 -4.62 -3.55
C PRO A 258 36.42 -6.04 -3.45
N ARG A 259 36.80 -6.47 -2.24
CA ARG A 259 37.27 -7.84 -1.98
C ARG A 259 36.26 -8.91 -2.40
N TYR A 260 34.95 -8.55 -2.40
CA TYR A 260 33.84 -9.46 -2.66
C TYR A 260 33.20 -9.27 -4.03
N ASP A 261 33.78 -8.48 -4.92
CA ASP A 261 33.23 -8.21 -6.27
C ASP A 261 32.94 -9.44 -7.11
N ASN A 262 33.68 -10.53 -6.89
CA ASN A 262 33.52 -11.82 -7.56
C ASN A 262 33.06 -12.94 -6.61
N THR A 263 32.44 -12.58 -5.53
CA THR A 263 31.91 -13.51 -4.54
C THR A 263 30.44 -13.77 -4.80
N PHE A 264 30.04 -15.03 -4.71
CA PHE A 264 28.65 -15.45 -4.85
C PHE A 264 28.04 -15.79 -3.50
N LEU A 265 26.75 -15.58 -3.41
CA LEU A 265 25.86 -16.06 -2.37
C LEU A 265 24.91 -17.10 -2.94
N ASN A 266 24.49 -18.06 -2.12
CA ASN A 266 23.41 -18.99 -2.44
C ASN A 266 22.16 -18.59 -1.66
N PRO A 267 21.24 -17.79 -2.23
CA PRO A 267 20.00 -17.41 -1.60
C PRO A 267 18.94 -18.51 -1.78
N ALA A 268 19.07 -19.62 -1.06
CA ALA A 268 18.20 -20.79 -1.21
C ALA A 268 16.70 -20.48 -1.06
N ASP A 269 16.38 -19.46 -0.26
CA ASP A 269 15.00 -19.04 0.01
C ASP A 269 14.44 -18.04 -1.01
N LEU A 270 15.23 -17.57 -1.97
CA LEU A 270 14.74 -16.66 -3.02
C LEU A 270 13.67 -17.36 -3.85
N GLY A 271 12.47 -16.80 -3.88
CA GLY A 271 11.34 -17.34 -4.61
C GLY A 271 11.03 -16.62 -5.92
N ILE A 272 11.61 -15.43 -6.16
CA ILE A 272 11.43 -14.71 -7.43
C ILE A 272 12.39 -15.25 -8.46
N SER A 273 11.87 -15.70 -9.61
CA SER A 273 12.65 -16.16 -10.76
C SER A 273 13.38 -15.00 -11.44
N LEU A 274 14.62 -15.23 -11.83
CA LEU A 274 15.47 -14.24 -12.50
C LEU A 274 15.62 -14.55 -14.01
N GLU A 275 15.78 -13.51 -14.84
CA GLU A 275 15.89 -13.64 -16.31
C GLU A 275 16.93 -14.66 -16.78
N ASN A 276 18.03 -14.81 -16.05
CA ASN A 276 19.11 -15.71 -16.44
C ASN A 276 18.99 -17.13 -15.87
N GLY A 277 17.87 -17.46 -15.22
CA GLY A 277 17.60 -18.77 -14.62
C GLY A 277 18.52 -19.14 -13.45
N VAL A 278 19.40 -18.23 -13.01
CA VAL A 278 20.39 -18.47 -11.95
C VAL A 278 19.78 -17.99 -10.63
N THR A 279 19.28 -18.91 -9.82
CA THR A 279 18.78 -18.63 -8.47
C THR A 279 19.67 -19.14 -7.36
N ASP A 280 20.61 -20.05 -7.68
CA ASP A 280 21.48 -20.73 -6.71
C ASP A 280 22.83 -20.04 -6.48
N LYS A 281 23.24 -19.12 -7.37
CA LYS A 281 24.49 -18.37 -7.28
C LYS A 281 24.32 -16.94 -7.74
N ILE A 282 24.18 -16.04 -6.80
CA ILE A 282 24.01 -14.60 -7.03
C ILE A 282 25.28 -13.88 -6.60
N LEU A 283 25.82 -13.01 -7.47
CA LEU A 283 26.93 -12.13 -7.11
C LEU A 283 26.49 -11.12 -6.05
N VAL A 284 27.31 -10.93 -5.04
CA VAL A 284 27.10 -10.00 -3.94
C VAL A 284 26.72 -8.62 -4.47
N GLY A 285 25.56 -8.10 -4.03
CA GLY A 285 25.10 -6.76 -4.34
C GLY A 285 24.84 -6.47 -5.83
N ARG A 286 24.76 -7.47 -6.69
CA ARG A 286 24.41 -7.28 -8.11
C ARG A 286 22.91 -7.24 -8.29
N TRP A 287 22.47 -6.39 -9.21
CA TRP A 287 21.09 -6.36 -9.65
C TRP A 287 20.82 -7.37 -10.75
N TYR A 288 19.73 -8.09 -10.62
CA TYR A 288 19.20 -9.03 -11.60
C TYR A 288 17.76 -8.64 -11.92
N ARG A 289 17.34 -8.73 -13.18
CA ARG A 289 15.93 -8.55 -13.52
C ARG A 289 15.11 -9.75 -13.06
N ALA A 290 13.93 -9.48 -12.51
CA ALA A 290 12.92 -10.50 -12.35
C ALA A 290 12.43 -10.96 -13.73
N LYS A 291 12.27 -12.28 -13.90
CA LYS A 291 11.88 -12.89 -15.18
C LYS A 291 10.49 -12.40 -15.59
N ASP A 292 10.35 -11.95 -16.82
CA ASP A 292 9.09 -11.46 -17.42
C ASP A 292 8.42 -10.30 -16.67
N LEU A 293 9.20 -9.58 -15.84
CA LEU A 293 8.75 -8.44 -15.05
C LEU A 293 9.69 -7.23 -15.28
N PRO A 294 9.58 -6.56 -16.42
CA PRO A 294 10.43 -5.41 -16.72
C PRO A 294 10.20 -4.27 -15.71
N GLY A 295 11.31 -3.72 -15.19
CA GLY A 295 11.27 -2.67 -14.14
C GLY A 295 11.30 -3.20 -12.71
N ILE A 296 11.34 -4.53 -12.52
CA ILE A 296 11.57 -5.17 -11.22
C ILE A 296 12.94 -5.80 -11.19
N TYR A 297 13.74 -5.45 -10.19
CA TYR A 297 15.11 -5.91 -10.03
C TYR A 297 15.30 -6.52 -8.64
N VAL A 298 16.09 -7.58 -8.56
CA VAL A 298 16.40 -8.30 -7.31
C VAL A 298 17.89 -8.25 -7.04
N SER A 299 18.28 -8.08 -5.80
CA SER A 299 19.66 -8.13 -5.33
C SER A 299 19.73 -8.82 -3.97
N VAL A 300 20.85 -9.44 -3.65
CA VAL A 300 21.09 -10.10 -2.35
C VAL A 300 22.45 -9.70 -1.81
N ILE A 301 22.52 -9.46 -0.50
CA ILE A 301 23.73 -9.02 0.19
C ILE A 301 23.75 -9.54 1.64
N GLN A 302 24.90 -9.47 2.28
CA GLN A 302 25.07 -9.61 3.74
C GLN A 302 25.60 -8.29 4.31
N PRO A 303 25.22 -7.87 5.53
CA PRO A 303 25.62 -6.58 6.10
C PRO A 303 27.13 -6.39 6.31
N ASN A 304 27.89 -7.47 6.45
CA ASN A 304 29.36 -7.41 6.58
C ASN A 304 30.09 -7.20 5.24
N LEU A 305 29.39 -7.24 4.09
CA LEU A 305 29.98 -7.11 2.76
C LEU A 305 29.90 -5.68 2.20
N VAL A 306 29.35 -4.74 2.95
CA VAL A 306 29.31 -3.33 2.56
C VAL A 306 30.71 -2.70 2.54
N SER A 307 30.86 -1.62 1.78
CA SER A 307 32.15 -0.93 1.66
C SER A 307 32.61 -0.31 2.98
N GLU A 308 33.92 -0.13 3.12
CA GLU A 308 34.49 0.57 4.28
C GLU A 308 34.03 2.03 4.34
N GLU A 309 33.77 2.66 3.20
CA GLU A 309 33.22 4.01 3.11
C GLU A 309 31.85 4.11 3.83
N VAL A 310 30.95 3.17 3.61
CA VAL A 310 29.65 3.11 4.32
C VAL A 310 29.86 2.93 5.82
N ILE A 311 30.78 2.05 6.22
CA ILE A 311 31.08 1.79 7.64
C ILE A 311 31.62 3.08 8.32
N GLU A 312 32.54 3.76 7.66
CA GLU A 312 33.13 5.00 8.18
C GLU A 312 32.11 6.14 8.26
N SER A 313 31.27 6.30 7.24
CA SER A 313 30.23 7.35 7.21
C SER A 313 29.20 7.18 8.33
N GLN A 314 29.02 5.97 8.83
CA GLN A 314 28.10 5.64 9.92
C GLN A 314 28.77 5.52 11.29
N ARG A 315 30.06 5.82 11.39
CA ARG A 315 30.79 5.72 12.66
C ARG A 315 30.09 6.55 13.74
N ASN A 316 29.79 5.92 14.87
CA ASN A 316 29.03 6.49 16.00
C ASN A 316 27.54 6.84 15.71
N GLN A 317 27.01 6.52 14.52
CA GLN A 317 25.61 6.72 14.17
C GLN A 317 24.79 5.41 14.18
N VAL A 318 25.44 4.28 14.23
CA VAL A 318 24.82 2.95 14.32
C VAL A 318 25.53 2.09 15.36
N ASN A 319 24.83 1.09 15.87
CA ASN A 319 25.43 0.08 16.73
C ASN A 319 26.26 -0.93 15.90
N PRO A 320 27.31 -1.54 16.49
CA PRO A 320 28.04 -2.62 15.83
C PRO A 320 27.12 -3.79 15.49
N LEU A 321 27.41 -4.45 14.36
CA LEU A 321 26.73 -5.70 13.99
C LEU A 321 27.13 -6.82 14.96
N ASP A 322 26.16 -7.67 15.31
CA ASP A 322 26.48 -8.94 15.94
C ASP A 322 26.94 -9.99 14.90
N THR A 323 27.42 -11.12 15.36
CA THR A 323 27.95 -12.18 14.49
C THR A 323 26.90 -12.82 13.59
N VAL A 324 25.63 -12.85 14.02
CA VAL A 324 24.53 -13.46 13.26
C VAL A 324 24.02 -12.50 12.21
N GLU A 325 23.65 -11.27 12.59
CA GLU A 325 23.12 -10.31 11.62
C GLU A 325 24.17 -9.89 10.57
N SER A 326 25.46 -9.97 10.90
CA SER A 326 26.55 -9.64 9.97
C SER A 326 26.54 -10.56 8.73
N THR A 327 26.12 -11.80 8.87
CA THR A 327 26.07 -12.82 7.81
C THR A 327 24.67 -13.19 7.37
N ALA A 328 23.65 -12.61 7.99
CA ALA A 328 22.25 -12.81 7.60
C ALA A 328 21.98 -12.27 6.20
N LEU A 329 21.27 -13.04 5.37
CA LEU A 329 20.92 -12.60 4.03
C LEU A 329 19.88 -11.49 4.07
N VAL A 330 20.11 -10.49 3.22
CA VAL A 330 19.18 -9.40 2.93
C VAL A 330 18.78 -9.51 1.47
N TYR A 331 17.48 -9.65 1.23
CA TYR A 331 16.89 -9.73 -0.11
C TYR A 331 16.28 -8.38 -0.44
N ILE A 332 16.64 -7.83 -1.58
CA ILE A 332 16.27 -6.47 -1.97
C ILE A 332 15.57 -6.52 -3.32
N VAL A 333 14.43 -5.84 -3.38
CA VAL A 333 13.67 -5.67 -4.62
C VAL A 333 13.56 -4.18 -4.93
N ALA A 334 13.91 -3.81 -6.14
CA ALA A 334 13.75 -2.45 -6.64
C ALA A 334 12.65 -2.40 -7.70
N PHE A 335 11.78 -1.40 -7.58
CA PHE A 335 10.70 -1.12 -8.50
C PHE A 335 10.95 0.21 -9.19
N ASP A 336 10.97 0.21 -10.51
CA ASP A 336 11.13 1.40 -11.34
C ASP A 336 9.83 2.22 -11.33
N LEU A 337 9.83 3.37 -10.66
CA LEU A 337 8.67 4.24 -10.52
C LEU A 337 8.27 4.95 -11.83
N ASP A 338 9.08 4.86 -12.88
CA ASP A 338 8.67 5.33 -14.21
C ASP A 338 7.77 4.29 -14.92
N ARG A 339 7.78 3.03 -14.46
CA ARG A 339 6.97 1.92 -14.99
C ARG A 339 5.79 1.52 -14.12
N PHE A 340 5.81 1.90 -12.85
CA PHE A 340 4.79 1.51 -11.88
C PHE A 340 4.19 2.72 -11.17
N ASP A 341 2.87 2.65 -10.95
CA ASP A 341 2.16 3.48 -10.00
C ASP A 341 2.13 2.76 -8.65
N LEU A 342 2.39 3.49 -7.57
CA LEU A 342 2.27 2.97 -6.20
C LEU A 342 0.88 3.27 -5.66
N GLY A 343 0.19 2.25 -5.16
CA GLY A 343 -1.07 2.36 -4.43
C GLY A 343 -0.93 1.86 -3.00
N PHE A 344 -1.92 2.16 -2.19
CA PHE A 344 -2.00 1.77 -0.80
C PHE A 344 -3.44 1.41 -0.45
N GLU A 345 -3.64 0.35 0.32
CA GLU A 345 -4.95 -0.12 0.78
C GLU A 345 -4.90 -0.46 2.26
N MET A 346 -5.92 -0.04 3.00
CA MET A 346 -6.06 -0.34 4.42
C MET A 346 -6.59 -1.75 4.65
N GLY A 347 -5.97 -2.44 5.59
CA GLY A 347 -6.48 -3.70 6.11
C GLY A 347 -7.75 -3.52 6.93
N THR A 348 -8.56 -4.59 7.05
CA THR A 348 -9.86 -4.53 7.74
C THR A 348 -9.79 -4.18 9.23
N GLU A 349 -8.63 -4.28 9.88
CA GLU A 349 -8.40 -3.89 11.27
C GLU A 349 -7.71 -2.53 11.43
N HIS A 350 -7.51 -1.83 10.36
CA HIS A 350 -6.92 -0.50 10.33
C HIS A 350 -7.99 0.56 10.00
N PRO A 351 -7.81 1.80 10.42
CA PRO A 351 -6.66 2.41 11.10
C PRO A 351 -6.55 2.12 12.61
N GLY A 352 -7.51 1.47 13.25
CA GLY A 352 -7.51 1.26 14.70
C GLY A 352 -7.56 2.61 15.45
N VAL A 353 -8.71 3.29 15.42
CA VAL A 353 -8.88 4.70 15.85
C VAL A 353 -8.71 4.94 17.34
N GLY A 354 -8.89 3.90 18.18
CA GLY A 354 -8.73 4.02 19.64
C GLY A 354 -7.27 4.14 20.09
N TRP A 355 -7.10 4.35 21.40
CA TRP A 355 -5.77 4.39 22.01
C TRP A 355 -5.09 3.01 21.98
N SER A 356 -3.80 2.98 21.65
CA SER A 356 -2.97 1.80 21.93
C SER A 356 -2.77 1.64 23.43
N ASP A 357 -2.83 0.40 23.95
CA ASP A 357 -2.53 0.09 25.35
C ASP A 357 -1.10 0.44 25.77
N ARG A 358 -0.22 0.64 24.78
CA ARG A 358 1.18 1.00 24.99
C ARG A 358 1.40 2.50 25.17
N VAL A 359 0.40 3.33 24.87
CA VAL A 359 0.47 4.78 25.08
C VAL A 359 0.34 5.08 26.57
N PRO A 360 1.34 5.76 27.20
CA PRO A 360 1.27 6.17 28.60
C PRO A 360 0.08 7.12 28.85
N GLU A 361 -0.54 7.01 30.03
CA GLU A 361 -1.68 7.87 30.40
C GLU A 361 -1.35 9.36 30.33
N GLN A 362 -0.11 9.73 30.63
CA GLN A 362 0.36 11.13 30.66
C GLN A 362 0.34 11.81 29.30
N VAL A 363 0.35 11.04 28.21
CA VAL A 363 0.31 11.58 26.84
C VAL A 363 -1.06 11.42 26.16
N ARG A 364 -1.99 10.71 26.82
CA ARG A 364 -3.37 10.58 26.33
C ARG A 364 -4.16 11.84 26.72
N ASP A 365 -4.99 12.29 25.81
CA ASP A 365 -6.06 13.23 26.13
C ASP A 365 -7.30 12.42 26.53
N SER A 366 -7.68 12.47 27.81
CA SER A 366 -8.82 11.70 28.35
C SER A 366 -10.17 12.15 27.82
N SER A 367 -10.24 13.32 27.19
CA SER A 367 -11.46 13.81 26.54
C SER A 367 -11.68 13.23 25.15
N LEU A 368 -10.65 12.56 24.57
CA LEU A 368 -10.69 12.00 23.24
C LEU A 368 -10.81 10.47 23.27
N PRO A 369 -11.59 9.85 22.36
CA PRO A 369 -11.69 8.40 22.24
C PRO A 369 -10.40 7.76 21.67
N GLY A 370 -9.58 8.54 21.00
CA GLY A 370 -8.31 8.12 20.38
C GLY A 370 -7.52 9.33 19.89
N PRO A 371 -6.29 9.14 19.39
CA PRO A 371 -5.42 10.26 19.02
C PRO A 371 -5.93 11.10 17.84
N ASP A 372 -6.85 10.59 17.04
CA ASP A 372 -7.46 11.32 15.93
C ASP A 372 -8.78 12.03 16.33
N GLY A 373 -9.23 11.85 17.56
CA GLY A 373 -10.48 12.45 18.08
C GLY A 373 -11.75 11.77 17.61
N ILE A 374 -11.66 10.64 16.91
CA ILE A 374 -12.80 9.83 16.47
C ILE A 374 -12.77 8.45 17.10
N ASP A 375 -13.94 7.83 17.29
CA ASP A 375 -14.10 6.50 17.86
C ASP A 375 -14.45 5.40 16.84
N THR A 376 -14.82 5.79 15.62
CA THR A 376 -15.12 4.88 14.52
C THR A 376 -14.76 5.49 13.17
N VAL A 377 -14.40 4.65 12.21
CA VAL A 377 -14.23 5.04 10.81
C VAL A 377 -15.53 4.90 10.01
N GLU A 378 -16.57 4.32 10.60
CA GLU A 378 -17.87 4.22 9.91
C GLU A 378 -18.38 5.62 9.49
N PRO A 379 -18.96 5.73 8.31
CA PRO A 379 -19.47 4.67 7.42
C PRO A 379 -18.44 4.10 6.41
N LEU A 380 -17.16 4.46 6.50
CA LEU A 380 -16.15 3.96 5.57
C LEU A 380 -15.76 2.53 5.92
N LEU A 381 -15.63 1.70 4.90
CA LEU A 381 -15.33 0.27 5.01
C LEU A 381 -13.96 -0.02 4.40
N MET A 382 -13.06 -0.57 5.23
CA MET A 382 -11.74 -1.00 4.79
C MET A 382 -11.83 -2.42 4.24
N THR A 383 -11.33 -2.64 3.03
CA THR A 383 -11.49 -3.92 2.33
C THR A 383 -10.33 -4.87 2.54
N GLY A 384 -9.11 -4.36 2.77
CA GLY A 384 -7.91 -5.17 2.89
C GLY A 384 -7.61 -6.01 1.63
N MET A 385 -8.08 -5.55 0.47
CA MET A 385 -7.93 -6.22 -0.82
C MET A 385 -7.86 -5.20 -1.96
N VAL A 386 -7.01 -5.44 -2.94
CA VAL A 386 -6.91 -4.59 -4.13
C VAL A 386 -8.28 -4.52 -4.85
N SER A 387 -8.68 -3.32 -5.24
CA SER A 387 -9.91 -3.11 -6.01
C SER A 387 -9.91 -3.95 -7.31
N PRO A 388 -11.05 -4.56 -7.69
CA PRO A 388 -11.18 -5.27 -8.95
C PRO A 388 -10.79 -4.45 -10.18
N ALA A 389 -10.92 -3.12 -10.10
CA ALA A 389 -10.54 -2.20 -11.17
C ALA A 389 -9.04 -2.23 -11.52
N TYR A 390 -8.19 -2.75 -10.63
CA TYR A 390 -6.73 -2.70 -10.79
C TYR A 390 -6.09 -4.07 -11.05
N LEU A 391 -6.88 -5.16 -11.03
CA LEU A 391 -6.33 -6.53 -11.09
C LEU A 391 -5.58 -6.85 -12.39
N ASP A 392 -5.97 -6.26 -13.49
CA ASP A 392 -5.32 -6.42 -14.80
C ASP A 392 -3.95 -5.73 -14.90
N ARG A 393 -3.68 -4.81 -14.00
CA ARG A 393 -2.44 -4.02 -13.97
C ARG A 393 -1.53 -4.38 -12.80
N ILE A 394 -1.97 -5.23 -11.89
CA ILE A 394 -1.20 -5.54 -10.67
C ILE A 394 0.16 -6.17 -11.01
N ALA A 395 1.23 -5.66 -10.41
CA ALA A 395 2.59 -6.16 -10.60
C ALA A 395 3.20 -6.72 -9.31
N ALA A 396 2.90 -6.11 -8.17
CA ALA A 396 3.40 -6.56 -6.87
C ALA A 396 2.51 -6.08 -5.72
N THR A 397 2.58 -6.77 -4.59
CA THR A 397 2.04 -6.31 -3.30
C THR A 397 3.05 -6.56 -2.18
N PHE A 398 3.06 -5.69 -1.17
CA PHE A 398 3.86 -5.89 0.04
C PHE A 398 3.21 -5.18 1.24
N VAL A 399 3.43 -5.72 2.45
CA VAL A 399 2.81 -5.17 3.68
C VAL A 399 3.22 -3.74 3.98
N GLY A 400 2.30 -2.97 4.58
CA GLY A 400 2.47 -1.54 4.84
C GLY A 400 3.19 -1.18 6.14
N GLY A 401 3.04 -1.96 7.21
CA GLY A 401 3.72 -1.71 8.48
C GLY A 401 2.92 -2.07 9.74
N PHE A 402 3.28 -1.45 10.86
CA PHE A 402 2.74 -1.80 12.18
C PHE A 402 1.28 -1.41 12.39
N LYS A 403 0.56 -2.25 13.13
CA LYS A 403 -0.75 -1.87 13.70
C LYS A 403 -0.58 -0.91 14.89
N ARG A 404 -1.57 -0.04 15.12
CA ARG A 404 -1.57 0.93 16.25
C ARG A 404 -1.41 0.25 17.60
N TYR A 405 -2.06 -0.88 17.80
CA TYR A 405 -1.98 -1.63 19.07
C TYR A 405 -0.58 -2.17 19.36
N HIS A 406 0.27 -2.31 18.35
CA HIS A 406 1.59 -2.92 18.49
C HIS A 406 2.72 -1.95 18.75
N GLY A 407 2.47 -0.65 18.76
CA GLY A 407 3.49 0.35 18.98
C GLY A 407 2.95 1.66 19.55
N ALA A 408 3.84 2.42 20.17
CA ALA A 408 3.59 3.79 20.61
C ALA A 408 4.91 4.47 20.95
N PHE A 409 4.96 5.77 20.77
CA PHE A 409 5.99 6.59 21.41
C PHE A 409 5.64 6.76 22.88
N ARG A 410 6.56 6.40 23.77
CA ARG A 410 6.35 6.44 25.22
C ARG A 410 6.95 7.67 25.89
N TYR A 411 8.02 8.20 25.32
CA TYR A 411 8.80 9.31 25.88
C TYR A 411 9.23 10.24 24.76
N SER A 412 9.82 11.36 25.10
CA SER A 412 10.28 12.40 24.17
C SER A 412 9.18 13.24 23.53
N ASP A 413 9.58 14.21 22.75
CA ASP A 413 8.68 15.15 22.07
C ASP A 413 7.66 14.47 21.17
N LEU A 414 8.01 13.36 20.52
CA LEU A 414 7.10 12.62 19.66
C LEU A 414 5.92 11.98 20.45
N ALA A 415 6.17 11.54 21.69
CA ALA A 415 5.10 11.00 22.54
C ALA A 415 4.05 12.07 22.86
N PHE A 416 4.50 13.28 23.23
CA PHE A 416 3.57 14.37 23.57
C PHE A 416 2.98 15.04 22.32
N LYS A 417 3.80 15.30 21.31
CA LYS A 417 3.35 15.95 20.08
C LYS A 417 2.34 15.13 19.31
N ASN A 418 2.50 13.83 19.26
CA ASN A 418 1.71 12.89 18.47
C ASN A 418 0.76 12.05 19.33
N HIS A 419 0.55 12.36 20.58
CA HIS A 419 -0.25 11.58 21.54
C HIS A 419 0.12 10.09 21.52
N GLY A 420 1.41 9.78 21.44
CA GLY A 420 1.95 8.42 21.33
C GLY A 420 1.68 7.72 19.99
N SER A 421 1.01 8.37 19.04
CA SER A 421 0.73 7.80 17.73
C SER A 421 2.01 7.70 16.89
N HIS A 422 2.22 6.55 16.23
CA HIS A 422 3.37 6.30 15.36
C HIS A 422 2.99 6.21 13.89
N TYR A 423 1.76 6.56 13.54
CA TYR A 423 1.28 6.59 12.17
C TYR A 423 0.13 7.58 11.93
N GLY A 424 -0.04 7.92 10.66
CA GLY A 424 -1.23 8.48 10.05
C GLY A 424 -1.48 7.82 8.70
N PHE A 425 -2.70 7.91 8.17
CA PHE A 425 -3.12 7.24 6.94
C PHE A 425 -3.98 8.13 6.07
N ILE A 426 -3.68 8.12 4.77
CA ILE A 426 -4.54 8.64 3.70
C ILE A 426 -4.65 7.55 2.64
N GLU A 427 -5.87 7.18 2.27
CA GLU A 427 -6.17 6.25 1.19
C GLU A 427 -7.12 6.92 0.21
N ASP A 428 -6.78 6.90 -1.07
CA ASP A 428 -7.53 7.55 -2.16
C ASP A 428 -8.00 8.98 -1.83
N GLY A 429 -7.11 9.77 -1.21
CA GLY A 429 -7.36 11.15 -0.83
C GLY A 429 -8.20 11.33 0.43
N VAL A 430 -8.56 10.23 1.11
CA VAL A 430 -9.38 10.22 2.31
C VAL A 430 -8.51 10.07 3.55
N VAL A 431 -8.56 11.04 4.45
CA VAL A 431 -7.83 11.02 5.72
C VAL A 431 -8.54 10.07 6.68
N LEU A 432 -7.92 8.94 6.96
CA LEU A 432 -8.42 7.93 7.89
C LEU A 432 -7.80 8.07 9.28
N SER A 433 -6.59 8.61 9.33
CA SER A 433 -5.91 9.06 10.54
C SER A 433 -4.98 10.22 10.16
N LYS A 434 -4.95 11.26 10.99
CA LYS A 434 -4.16 12.47 10.72
C LYS A 434 -2.68 12.15 10.59
N LEU A 435 -2.01 12.76 9.59
CA LEU A 435 -0.56 12.66 9.47
C LEU A 435 0.13 13.43 10.61
N GLN A 436 1.08 12.76 11.25
CA GLN A 436 1.76 13.26 12.44
C GLN A 436 3.16 13.79 12.08
N PRO A 437 3.52 15.00 12.52
CA PRO A 437 4.84 15.56 12.29
C PRO A 437 5.96 14.74 12.96
N GLY A 438 7.11 14.64 12.29
CA GLY A 438 8.29 13.91 12.77
C GLY A 438 8.31 12.43 12.42
N LEU A 439 7.30 11.93 11.70
CA LEU A 439 7.21 10.53 11.34
C LEU A 439 7.65 10.26 9.90
N ALA A 440 8.28 9.10 9.70
CA ALA A 440 8.63 8.59 8.39
C ALA A 440 7.36 8.28 7.60
N THR A 441 7.26 8.82 6.40
CA THR A 441 6.04 8.84 5.59
C THR A 441 6.33 8.44 4.15
N VAL A 442 5.57 7.49 3.63
CA VAL A 442 5.40 7.27 2.19
C VAL A 442 4.26 8.16 1.74
N VAL A 443 4.48 8.95 0.70
CA VAL A 443 3.46 9.83 0.10
C VAL A 443 3.34 9.53 -1.38
N VAL A 444 2.12 9.38 -1.85
CA VAL A 444 1.78 9.29 -3.28
C VAL A 444 0.86 10.45 -3.62
N PHE A 445 1.28 11.31 -4.53
CA PHE A 445 0.50 12.43 -4.99
C PHE A 445 -0.49 12.04 -6.11
N ASP A 446 -1.41 12.92 -6.40
CA ASP A 446 -2.43 12.74 -7.45
C ASP A 446 -1.86 12.63 -8.87
N ASP A 447 -0.65 13.16 -9.09
CA ASP A 447 0.09 13.03 -10.35
C ASP A 447 0.92 11.72 -10.46
N GLY A 448 0.84 10.85 -9.44
CA GLY A 448 1.60 9.60 -9.33
C GLY A 448 3.04 9.77 -8.82
N THR A 449 3.42 10.98 -8.43
CA THR A 449 4.74 11.20 -7.80
C THR A 449 4.78 10.53 -6.43
N VAL A 450 5.87 9.79 -6.17
CA VAL A 450 6.13 9.11 -4.90
C VAL A 450 7.27 9.81 -4.18
N GLU A 451 7.06 10.13 -2.89
CA GLU A 451 8.08 10.66 -1.99
C GLU A 451 8.14 9.82 -0.70
N LEU A 452 9.35 9.62 -0.19
CA LEU A 452 9.60 9.15 1.16
C LEU A 452 10.26 10.28 1.94
N LYS A 453 9.65 10.70 3.05
CA LYS A 453 10.11 11.86 3.81
C LYS A 453 9.70 11.77 5.29
N THR A 454 10.36 12.57 6.13
CA THR A 454 9.87 12.86 7.47
C THR A 454 8.82 13.97 7.36
N TRP A 455 7.57 13.67 7.77
CA TRP A 455 6.46 14.61 7.69
C TRP A 455 6.67 15.82 8.59
N THR A 456 6.34 16.99 8.12
CA THR A 456 6.35 18.23 8.88
C THR A 456 5.00 18.94 8.82
N GLU A 457 4.75 19.90 9.71
CA GLU A 457 3.51 20.68 9.69
C GLU A 457 3.33 21.48 8.38
N LYS A 458 4.44 21.85 7.73
CA LYS A 458 4.40 22.56 6.45
C LYS A 458 3.84 21.70 5.32
N ASP A 459 4.05 20.39 5.40
CA ASP A 459 3.56 19.44 4.41
C ASP A 459 2.03 19.32 4.43
N ASN A 460 1.37 19.79 5.49
CA ASN A 460 -0.10 19.87 5.55
C ASN A 460 -0.70 20.76 4.45
N ALA A 461 0.08 21.68 3.88
CA ALA A 461 -0.33 22.49 2.75
C ALA A 461 -0.57 21.68 1.46
N ASP A 462 0.04 20.49 1.35
CA ASP A 462 -0.07 19.60 0.21
C ASP A 462 -1.13 18.51 0.38
N LEU A 463 -1.81 18.42 1.53
CA LEU A 463 -2.82 17.39 1.81
C LEU A 463 -3.87 17.23 0.71
N TRP A 464 -4.25 18.31 0.04
CA TRP A 464 -5.24 18.33 -1.04
C TRP A 464 -4.81 17.58 -2.31
N ARG A 465 -3.49 17.32 -2.47
CA ARG A 465 -2.89 16.61 -3.59
C ARG A 465 -2.55 15.16 -3.27
N ILE A 466 -2.61 14.77 -2.00
CA ILE A 466 -2.19 13.43 -1.58
C ILE A 466 -3.27 12.43 -1.93
N ARG A 467 -2.90 11.45 -2.75
CA ARG A 467 -3.72 10.29 -3.03
C ARG A 467 -3.58 9.23 -1.93
N HIS A 468 -2.34 8.88 -1.59
CA HIS A 468 -2.07 7.92 -0.53
C HIS A 468 -0.96 8.44 0.37
N ALA A 469 -1.08 8.20 1.67
CA ALA A 469 0.02 8.38 2.60
C ALA A 469 -0.03 7.34 3.72
N ARG A 470 1.14 6.86 4.11
CA ARG A 470 1.28 5.93 5.21
C ARG A 470 2.51 6.24 6.03
N GLN A 471 2.32 6.48 7.33
CA GLN A 471 3.39 6.72 8.28
C GLN A 471 3.74 5.46 9.06
N ASN A 472 5.00 5.30 9.43
CA ASN A 472 5.44 4.20 10.25
C ASN A 472 6.69 4.52 11.07
N GLY A 473 6.50 5.09 12.25
CA GLY A 473 7.58 5.41 13.17
C GLY A 473 8.54 6.47 12.65
N VAL A 474 9.82 6.26 12.89
CA VAL A 474 10.90 7.22 12.59
C VAL A 474 11.79 6.71 11.45
N PRO A 475 12.50 7.61 10.74
CA PRO A 475 13.34 7.23 9.62
C PRO A 475 14.54 6.35 10.05
N ILE A 476 14.92 5.45 9.14
CA ILE A 476 16.18 4.69 9.19
C ILE A 476 17.31 5.49 8.51
N ILE A 477 17.01 6.07 7.35
CA ILE A 477 17.89 7.01 6.61
C ILE A 477 17.06 8.26 6.32
N GLU A 478 17.70 9.43 6.53
CA GLU A 478 17.14 10.74 6.21
C GLU A 478 18.01 11.47 5.20
N TYR A 479 17.39 12.20 4.30
CA TYR A 479 18.07 13.09 3.37
C TYR A 479 18.18 14.49 3.98
N ASP A 480 19.39 15.00 4.04
CA ASP A 480 19.69 16.37 4.45
C ASP A 480 19.81 17.25 3.19
N ALA A 481 18.75 18.01 2.90
CA ALA A 481 18.72 18.89 1.74
C ALA A 481 19.80 20.01 1.81
N THR A 482 20.29 20.36 3.01
CA THR A 482 21.31 21.40 3.20
C THR A 482 22.69 20.92 2.74
N THR A 483 23.01 19.67 3.04
CA THR A 483 24.30 19.07 2.66
C THR A 483 24.22 18.27 1.37
N GLY A 484 23.01 17.95 0.88
CA GLY A 484 22.79 17.09 -0.28
C GLY A 484 23.13 15.62 -0.02
N THR A 485 23.25 15.21 1.25
CA THR A 485 23.68 13.87 1.65
C THR A 485 22.63 13.13 2.47
N SER A 486 22.69 11.81 2.42
CA SER A 486 21.85 10.95 3.26
C SER A 486 22.63 10.56 4.51
N LYS A 487 21.96 10.55 5.65
CA LYS A 487 22.51 10.17 6.95
C LYS A 487 21.60 9.18 7.67
N THR A 488 22.17 8.46 8.62
CA THR A 488 21.41 7.60 9.52
C THR A 488 20.43 8.41 10.36
N GLY A 489 19.21 7.93 10.49
CA GLY A 489 18.20 8.55 11.35
C GLY A 489 18.68 8.64 12.81
N ALA A 490 18.44 9.78 13.45
CA ALA A 490 18.98 10.11 14.77
C ALA A 490 18.60 9.10 15.88
N LEU A 491 17.49 8.39 15.71
CA LEU A 491 17.00 7.41 16.69
C LEU A 491 17.45 5.97 16.41
N VAL A 492 18.14 5.68 15.31
CA VAL A 492 18.58 4.34 14.95
C VAL A 492 19.43 3.67 16.04
N PRO A 493 20.47 4.31 16.62
CA PRO A 493 21.29 3.70 17.68
C PRO A 493 20.57 3.61 19.05
N ARG A 494 19.41 4.24 19.17
CA ARG A 494 18.61 4.33 20.40
C ARG A 494 17.16 3.98 20.15
N TRP A 495 16.89 3.08 19.23
CA TRP A 495 15.58 2.79 18.67
C TRP A 495 14.51 2.52 19.72
N GLY A 496 14.84 1.68 20.70
CA GLY A 496 13.90 1.24 21.71
C GLY A 496 13.95 2.01 23.04
N GLN A 497 14.85 2.98 23.21
CA GLN A 497 15.03 3.70 24.50
C GLN A 497 13.88 4.66 24.83
N GLY A 498 12.66 4.11 24.80
CA GLY A 498 11.45 4.78 25.19
C GLY A 498 10.76 5.56 24.08
N ASN A 499 11.30 5.55 22.89
CA ASN A 499 10.73 6.30 21.77
C ASN A 499 9.68 5.51 21.01
N TRP A 500 9.92 4.21 20.74
CA TRP A 500 8.97 3.40 19.98
C TRP A 500 8.95 1.95 20.44
N SER A 501 7.92 1.58 21.17
CA SER A 501 7.79 0.26 21.78
C SER A 501 7.44 -0.87 20.80
N GLY A 502 6.99 -0.55 19.58
CA GLY A 502 6.54 -1.54 18.59
C GLY A 502 7.67 -2.36 18.00
N SER A 503 8.83 -1.76 17.79
CA SER A 503 9.99 -2.40 17.16
C SER A 503 11.00 -3.02 18.12
N ALA A 504 10.66 -3.14 19.42
CA ALA A 504 11.56 -3.57 20.49
C ALA A 504 12.75 -2.61 20.68
N ASP A 505 13.86 -3.09 21.25
CA ASP A 505 15.04 -2.24 21.48
C ASP A 505 15.98 -2.19 20.25
N GLU A 506 16.99 -1.30 20.33
CA GLU A 506 17.95 -1.09 19.26
C GLU A 506 18.86 -2.28 18.96
N ARG A 507 18.94 -3.24 19.88
CA ARG A 507 19.74 -4.47 19.76
C ARG A 507 18.90 -5.70 19.45
N PHE A 508 17.59 -5.56 19.44
CA PHE A 508 16.72 -6.67 19.13
C PHE A 508 16.80 -7.02 17.63
N ARG A 509 17.39 -8.18 17.37
CA ARG A 509 17.52 -8.78 16.05
C ARG A 509 16.30 -9.65 15.75
N THR A 510 15.70 -9.44 14.61
CA THR A 510 14.56 -10.24 14.10
C THR A 510 14.43 -10.07 12.59
N VAL A 511 13.54 -10.86 11.96
CA VAL A 511 13.12 -10.61 10.59
C VAL A 511 12.46 -9.22 10.48
N ARG A 512 12.84 -8.44 9.47
CA ARG A 512 12.35 -7.07 9.25
C ARG A 512 12.10 -6.80 7.79
N ALA A 513 11.11 -5.97 7.49
CA ALA A 513 10.95 -5.33 6.20
C ALA A 513 11.19 -3.83 6.31
N GLY A 514 11.73 -3.24 5.28
CA GLY A 514 11.91 -1.80 5.17
C GLY A 514 11.74 -1.31 3.75
N LEU A 515 11.52 -0.01 3.62
CA LEU A 515 11.30 0.65 2.35
C LEU A 515 12.29 1.81 2.22
N GLY A 516 12.93 1.93 1.06
CA GLY A 516 13.83 3.02 0.73
C GLY A 516 13.49 3.65 -0.60
N PHE A 517 14.05 4.82 -0.84
CA PHE A 517 13.92 5.57 -2.08
C PHE A 517 15.30 5.87 -2.63
N GLN A 518 15.52 5.54 -3.90
CA GLN A 518 16.78 5.79 -4.61
C GLN A 518 16.51 6.56 -5.90
N GLU A 519 17.36 7.54 -6.20
CA GLU A 519 17.44 8.15 -7.52
C GLU A 519 18.79 7.83 -8.15
N HIS A 520 18.77 7.43 -9.42
CA HIS A 520 19.97 7.12 -10.17
C HIS A 520 19.78 7.43 -11.66
N GLU A 521 20.68 8.25 -12.22
CA GLU A 521 20.66 8.63 -13.64
C GLU A 521 19.29 9.18 -14.11
N GLY A 522 18.61 9.93 -13.23
CA GLY A 522 17.29 10.50 -13.52
C GLY A 522 16.11 9.53 -13.33
N GLN A 523 16.37 8.25 -13.06
CA GLN A 523 15.34 7.26 -12.74
C GLN A 523 15.11 7.19 -11.22
N ARG A 524 13.88 6.88 -10.83
CA ARG A 524 13.44 6.79 -9.44
C ARG A 524 13.05 5.36 -9.12
N PHE A 525 13.56 4.86 -8.00
CA PHE A 525 13.31 3.50 -7.56
C PHE A 525 12.75 3.46 -6.15
N LEU A 526 11.71 2.66 -5.96
CA LEU A 526 11.26 2.22 -4.65
C LEU A 526 12.02 0.94 -4.30
N ILE A 527 12.71 0.94 -3.18
CA ILE A 527 13.58 -0.16 -2.73
C ILE A 527 12.93 -0.85 -1.54
N TYR A 528 12.38 -2.03 -1.76
CA TYR A 528 11.94 -2.91 -0.68
C TYR A 528 13.08 -3.80 -0.22
N ALA A 529 13.27 -3.97 1.09
CA ALA A 529 14.28 -4.84 1.66
C ALA A 529 13.67 -5.78 2.70
N TYR A 530 13.91 -7.08 2.53
CA TYR A 530 13.64 -8.13 3.50
C TYR A 530 14.95 -8.53 4.17
N PHE A 531 15.00 -8.41 5.48
CA PHE A 531 16.13 -8.78 6.33
C PHE A 531 15.77 -10.07 7.07
N SER A 532 16.47 -11.16 6.81
CA SER A 532 16.19 -12.43 7.49
C SER A 532 16.47 -12.36 9.00
N ALA A 533 17.42 -11.51 9.42
CA ALA A 533 17.65 -11.15 10.81
C ALA A 533 18.42 -9.83 10.86
N ALA A 534 17.86 -8.78 11.45
CA ALA A 534 18.52 -7.47 11.52
C ALA A 534 18.06 -6.64 12.72
N THR A 535 18.97 -5.77 13.17
CA THR A 535 18.68 -4.61 13.99
C THR A 535 18.40 -3.38 13.11
N PRO A 536 17.85 -2.28 13.64
CA PRO A 536 17.73 -1.01 12.90
C PRO A 536 19.08 -0.50 12.37
N SER A 537 20.17 -0.76 13.09
CA SER A 537 21.53 -0.39 12.68
C SER A 537 22.00 -1.17 11.44
N ALA A 538 21.71 -2.46 11.37
CA ALA A 538 22.00 -3.27 10.19
C ALA A 538 21.17 -2.79 8.98
N MET A 539 19.89 -2.42 9.21
CA MET A 539 19.04 -1.85 8.15
C MET A 539 19.62 -0.55 7.59
N ALA A 540 20.03 0.38 8.47
CA ALA A 540 20.62 1.66 8.06
C ALA A 540 21.86 1.42 7.19
N ARG A 541 22.73 0.48 7.59
CA ARG A 541 23.93 0.11 6.84
C ARG A 541 23.62 -0.38 5.43
N ILE A 542 22.61 -1.21 5.28
CA ILE A 542 22.20 -1.74 3.98
C ILE A 542 21.56 -0.65 3.11
N PHE A 543 20.60 0.12 3.63
CA PHE A 543 19.98 1.17 2.84
C PHE A 543 20.96 2.25 2.39
N GLN A 544 21.96 2.57 3.22
CA GLN A 544 23.02 3.49 2.81
C GLN A 544 23.93 2.85 1.75
N ALA A 545 24.30 1.58 1.89
CA ALA A 545 25.05 0.87 0.86
C ALA A 545 24.30 0.85 -0.48
N TYR A 546 22.98 0.71 -0.47
CA TYR A 546 22.14 0.79 -1.67
C TYR A 546 21.81 2.25 -2.08
N CYS A 547 22.55 3.23 -1.61
CA CYS A 547 22.44 4.64 -1.98
C CYS A 547 21.02 5.21 -1.84
N CYS A 548 20.25 4.72 -0.87
CA CYS A 548 18.93 5.23 -0.61
C CYS A 548 19.00 6.66 -0.04
N LYS A 549 18.28 7.59 -0.64
CA LYS A 549 18.15 8.95 -0.13
C LYS A 549 17.37 8.99 1.18
N TYR A 550 16.34 8.14 1.27
CA TYR A 550 15.50 7.99 2.45
C TYR A 550 15.18 6.51 2.67
N ALA A 551 15.00 6.09 3.93
CA ALA A 551 14.53 4.75 4.24
C ALA A 551 13.77 4.71 5.56
N MET A 552 12.82 3.78 5.67
CA MET A 552 11.98 3.56 6.84
C MET A 552 11.74 2.07 7.10
N LEU A 553 11.41 1.74 8.34
CA LEU A 553 10.95 0.41 8.72
C LEU A 553 9.50 0.22 8.29
N LEU A 554 9.14 -0.98 7.84
CA LEU A 554 7.75 -1.40 7.64
C LEU A 554 7.27 -2.25 8.83
N ASP A 555 7.46 -3.57 8.81
CA ASP A 555 7.02 -4.44 9.90
C ASP A 555 8.09 -5.51 10.24
N ILE A 556 7.87 -6.29 11.30
CA ILE A 556 8.86 -7.22 11.86
C ILE A 556 8.23 -8.52 12.35
N ASN A 557 9.06 -9.48 12.72
CA ASN A 557 8.80 -10.67 13.52
C ASN A 557 8.24 -11.89 12.79
N ALA A 558 7.65 -11.77 11.61
CA ALA A 558 7.08 -12.91 10.91
C ALA A 558 7.03 -12.70 9.39
N LEU A 559 6.89 -13.78 8.62
CA LEU A 559 6.77 -13.70 7.15
C LEU A 559 5.51 -12.96 6.73
N GLU A 560 4.40 -13.14 7.45
CA GLU A 560 3.16 -12.40 7.21
C GLU A 560 3.29 -10.88 7.41
N HIS A 561 4.28 -10.45 8.20
CA HIS A 561 4.59 -9.04 8.47
C HIS A 561 5.63 -8.45 7.51
N THR A 562 6.26 -9.32 6.72
CA THR A 562 7.32 -8.94 5.78
C THR A 562 7.04 -9.53 4.39
N TYR A 563 5.75 -9.76 4.08
CA TYR A 563 5.29 -10.35 2.83
C TYR A 563 5.57 -9.42 1.65
N LEU A 564 6.08 -10.01 0.56
CA LEU A 564 6.13 -9.42 -0.77
C LEU A 564 5.88 -10.51 -1.81
N ALA A 565 4.97 -10.23 -2.74
CA ALA A 565 4.70 -11.05 -3.91
C ALA A 565 4.75 -10.22 -5.19
N VAL A 566 5.13 -10.85 -6.29
CA VAL A 566 5.10 -10.30 -7.65
C VAL A 566 4.17 -11.12 -8.53
N TYR A 567 3.54 -10.48 -9.50
CA TYR A 567 2.49 -11.08 -10.32
C TYR A 567 2.80 -11.00 -11.81
N ARG A 568 2.66 -12.14 -12.50
CA ARG A 568 2.73 -12.21 -13.95
C ARG A 568 1.34 -12.46 -14.50
N LEU A 569 0.94 -11.62 -15.42
CA LEU A 569 -0.29 -11.76 -16.17
C LEU A 569 0.07 -12.33 -17.53
N HIS A 570 -0.15 -13.61 -17.74
CA HIS A 570 -0.07 -14.26 -19.03
C HIS A 570 -1.49 -14.70 -19.40
N ASP A 571 -2.11 -14.06 -20.40
CA ASP A 571 -3.45 -14.40 -20.82
C ASP A 571 -3.50 -15.84 -21.38
N PRO A 572 -4.28 -16.79 -20.79
CA PRO A 572 -5.23 -16.64 -19.68
C PRO A 572 -4.65 -16.94 -18.28
N GLU A 573 -3.34 -17.09 -18.11
CA GLU A 573 -2.73 -17.55 -16.86
C GLU A 573 -2.26 -16.39 -15.99
N PHE A 574 -2.53 -16.51 -14.70
CA PHE A 574 -2.03 -15.64 -13.65
C PHE A 574 -1.09 -16.44 -12.74
N SER A 575 0.11 -15.94 -12.53
CA SER A 575 1.05 -16.58 -11.61
C SER A 575 1.58 -15.61 -10.56
N VAL A 576 1.80 -16.12 -9.36
CA VAL A 576 2.36 -15.41 -8.23
C VAL A 576 3.72 -16.01 -7.85
N GLU A 577 4.69 -15.16 -7.57
CA GLU A 577 5.94 -15.53 -6.95
C GLU A 577 6.20 -14.66 -5.74
N HIS A 578 6.72 -15.24 -4.68
CA HIS A 578 7.03 -14.55 -3.43
C HIS A 578 8.51 -14.24 -3.34
N LEU A 579 8.87 -13.15 -2.65
CA LEU A 579 10.28 -12.82 -2.43
C LEU A 579 11.00 -13.95 -1.71
N ILE A 580 10.38 -14.49 -0.67
CA ILE A 580 10.86 -15.65 0.09
C ILE A 580 9.91 -16.81 -0.15
N LYS A 581 10.41 -17.97 -0.52
CA LYS A 581 9.62 -19.18 -0.83
C LYS A 581 8.59 -19.53 0.24
N GLY A 582 8.97 -19.42 1.52
CA GLY A 582 8.07 -19.70 2.63
C GLY A 582 6.89 -18.73 2.80
N MET A 583 6.79 -17.65 2.01
CA MET A 583 5.63 -16.75 2.02
C MET A 583 4.44 -17.32 1.26
N ASP A 584 4.61 -18.37 0.46
CA ASP A 584 3.55 -19.05 -0.29
C ASP A 584 2.46 -19.65 0.61
N VAL A 585 2.81 -20.02 1.85
CA VAL A 585 1.85 -20.51 2.86
C VAL A 585 0.79 -19.47 3.26
N LEU A 586 1.02 -18.20 2.91
CA LEU A 586 0.10 -17.09 3.19
C LEU A 586 -0.98 -16.95 2.11
N ASP A 587 -0.83 -17.61 0.97
CA ASP A 587 -1.87 -17.68 -0.05
C ASP A 587 -2.91 -18.73 0.32
N LYS A 588 -4.12 -18.57 -0.17
CA LYS A 588 -5.21 -19.54 0.03
C LYS A 588 -5.42 -20.39 -1.20
N SER A 589 -6.02 -21.55 -1.01
CA SER A 589 -6.60 -22.34 -2.09
C SER A 589 -8.12 -22.16 -2.08
N ILE A 590 -8.67 -21.58 -3.13
CA ILE A 590 -10.12 -21.40 -3.32
C ILE A 590 -10.51 -22.11 -4.60
N GLY A 591 -11.41 -23.10 -4.50
CA GLY A 591 -11.83 -23.89 -5.66
C GLY A 591 -10.68 -24.64 -6.37
N GLY A 592 -9.63 -25.03 -5.64
CA GLY A 592 -8.44 -25.72 -6.19
C GLY A 592 -7.45 -24.79 -6.91
N LYS A 593 -7.65 -23.48 -6.86
CA LYS A 593 -6.76 -22.47 -7.45
C LYS A 593 -6.13 -21.64 -6.36
N VAL A 594 -4.90 -21.14 -6.62
CA VAL A 594 -4.23 -20.23 -5.72
C VAL A 594 -4.94 -18.88 -5.72
N ALA A 595 -5.35 -18.41 -4.55
CA ALA A 595 -5.87 -17.09 -4.29
C ALA A 595 -4.80 -16.31 -3.53
N PRO A 596 -4.00 -15.45 -4.20
CA PRO A 596 -2.91 -14.74 -3.57
C PRO A 596 -3.41 -13.75 -2.54
N ARG A 597 -2.62 -13.56 -1.49
CA ARG A 597 -2.89 -12.58 -0.45
C ARG A 597 -3.06 -11.18 -1.03
N PHE A 598 -3.97 -10.38 -0.48
CA PHE A 598 -4.33 -9.01 -0.87
C PHE A 598 -5.08 -8.85 -2.20
N ILE A 599 -5.08 -9.85 -3.06
CA ILE A 599 -5.82 -9.79 -4.33
C ILE A 599 -6.87 -10.89 -4.47
N GLY A 600 -6.69 -12.02 -3.81
CA GLY A 600 -7.63 -13.14 -3.85
C GLY A 600 -8.60 -13.17 -2.66
N TYR A 601 -8.31 -12.45 -1.60
CA TYR A 601 -9.11 -12.36 -0.39
C TYR A 601 -8.71 -11.17 0.47
N SER A 602 -9.65 -10.70 1.30
CA SER A 602 -9.43 -9.60 2.26
C SER A 602 -8.47 -9.98 3.37
N ASP A 603 -7.57 -9.08 3.72
CA ASP A 603 -6.61 -9.23 4.82
C ASP A 603 -6.86 -8.18 5.91
N ASN A 604 -6.41 -8.47 7.11
CA ASN A 604 -6.55 -7.56 8.25
C ASN A 604 -5.45 -6.49 8.32
N ARG A 605 -4.42 -6.58 7.45
CA ARG A 605 -3.28 -5.68 7.39
C ARG A 605 -3.33 -4.78 6.19
N ASP A 606 -2.85 -3.55 6.36
CA ASP A 606 -2.60 -2.62 5.28
C ASP A 606 -1.39 -3.06 4.44
N PHE A 607 -1.43 -2.69 3.18
CA PHE A 607 -0.40 -3.06 2.23
C PHE A 607 -0.27 -2.02 1.12
N PHE A 608 0.90 -2.03 0.48
CA PHE A 608 1.15 -1.32 -0.76
C PHE A 608 1.00 -2.27 -1.94
N TYR A 609 0.61 -1.72 -3.08
CA TYR A 609 0.57 -2.44 -4.34
C TYR A 609 1.16 -1.61 -5.48
N LEU A 610 1.66 -2.28 -6.49
CA LEU A 610 2.25 -1.66 -7.68
C LEU A 610 1.44 -2.05 -8.91
N LEU A 611 1.03 -1.04 -9.66
CA LEU A 611 0.29 -1.19 -10.91
C LEU A 611 1.20 -0.86 -12.08
N ARG A 612 1.18 -1.67 -13.13
CA ARG A 612 1.82 -1.30 -14.39
C ARG A 612 1.16 -0.04 -14.93
N LYS A 613 1.99 0.96 -15.29
CA LYS A 613 1.48 2.16 -15.94
C LYS A 613 0.86 1.81 -17.28
N GLU A 614 -0.27 2.43 -17.59
CA GLU A 614 -0.83 2.36 -18.93
C GLU A 614 0.15 3.01 -19.90
N ASN A 615 0.40 2.37 -21.03
CA ASN A 615 1.17 3.01 -22.10
C ASN A 615 0.36 4.23 -22.57
N ARG A 616 0.82 5.41 -22.17
CA ARG A 616 0.26 6.69 -22.61
C ARG A 616 0.65 6.96 -24.07
#